data_7dc72ff7fb324fba3b55e9c8a857251d
#
_entry.id   7dc72ff7fb324fba3b55e9c8a857251d
#
_cell.length_a   1.000
_cell.length_b   1.000
_cell.length_c   1.000
_cell.angle_alpha   90.00
_cell.angle_beta   90.00
_cell.angle_gamma   90.00
#
_symmetry.space_group_name_H-M   'P 1'
#
loop_
_entity.id
_entity.type
_entity.pdbx_description
1 polymer ?
#
loop_
_entity_poly.entity_id
_entity_poly.type
_entity_poly.pdbx_seq_one_letter_code
_entity_poly.pdbx_strand_id
1 'polypeptide(L)'
;LCAEIQNWAEQSVKAGWIDESQATSLLDEKTESANSLFSNQVSRPLVVAFLGGTGVGKSSLLNKLAGQAIATAGIERPTSREVTLFHHQSLSLNQLEQQFPLQQIKVAQHSESTNEKIIWIDMPDFDSTEEKNKAIVMQWLPYIDVLVYVVSPERYRDSKAWQLLLSEGSNHAWLFALNQWDKGETAQYEDFKQQLAKASFDEPLIYKTSCVDESENELSKLLATIQSLANDNTIEQLEQRDLKQRKDKLQSQCLTCLEQLGNERILSGLLVHHGQAWQQTEEILGQGFNWPIKQAAMRYSSVGTVQKNQPLTLWDEWAQSRFNDYLDDL
;
A
#
# COMPACT_ATOMS: atom_id res chain seq x y z
N LEU A 1 3.82 -17.97 5.98
CA LEU A 1 2.74 -17.46 5.13
C LEU A 1 3.27 -16.45 4.11
N CYS A 2 3.88 -15.31 4.51
CA CYS A 2 4.40 -14.32 3.55
C CYS A 2 5.43 -14.90 2.59
N ALA A 3 6.41 -15.67 3.07
CA ALA A 3 7.40 -16.34 2.24
C ALA A 3 6.79 -17.36 1.26
N GLU A 4 5.72 -18.03 1.65
CA GLU A 4 4.99 -18.96 0.79
C GLU A 4 4.22 -18.22 -0.31
N ILE A 5 3.60 -17.08 0.02
CA ILE A 5 2.90 -16.22 -0.95
C ILE A 5 3.90 -15.61 -1.93
N GLN A 6 5.07 -15.16 -1.46
CA GLN A 6 6.15 -14.67 -2.32
C GLN A 6 6.59 -15.73 -3.33
N ASN A 7 6.90 -16.95 -2.84
CA ASN A 7 7.30 -18.04 -3.71
C ASN A 7 6.22 -18.41 -4.72
N TRP A 8 4.94 -18.41 -4.28
CA TRP A 8 3.81 -18.65 -5.17
C TRP A 8 3.68 -17.56 -6.24
N ALA A 9 3.77 -16.27 -5.86
CA ALA A 9 3.69 -15.15 -6.78
C ALA A 9 4.79 -15.21 -7.85
N GLU A 10 6.06 -15.45 -7.43
CA GLU A 10 7.18 -15.58 -8.36
C GLU A 10 7.02 -16.76 -9.34
N GLN A 11 6.51 -17.90 -8.85
CA GLN A 11 6.28 -19.06 -9.69
C GLN A 11 5.12 -18.81 -10.66
N SER A 12 4.06 -18.12 -10.20
CA SER A 12 2.89 -17.79 -11.01
C SER A 12 3.21 -16.79 -12.14
N VAL A 13 4.09 -15.82 -11.91
CA VAL A 13 4.60 -14.95 -12.97
C VAL A 13 5.41 -15.74 -14.01
N LYS A 14 6.32 -16.61 -13.54
CA LYS A 14 7.11 -17.46 -14.44
C LYS A 14 6.25 -18.40 -15.29
N ALA A 15 5.12 -18.86 -14.75
CA ALA A 15 4.15 -19.70 -15.44
C ALA A 15 3.19 -18.90 -16.34
N GLY A 16 3.23 -17.57 -16.31
CA GLY A 16 2.32 -16.69 -17.06
C GLY A 16 0.90 -16.66 -16.52
N TRP A 17 0.70 -17.05 -15.27
CA TRP A 17 -0.63 -17.09 -14.63
C TRP A 17 -1.08 -15.73 -14.10
N ILE A 18 -0.15 -14.93 -13.60
CA ILE A 18 -0.36 -13.55 -13.15
C ILE A 18 0.70 -12.63 -13.78
N ASP A 19 0.40 -11.35 -13.89
CA ASP A 19 1.36 -10.38 -14.39
C ASP A 19 2.30 -9.85 -13.29
N GLU A 20 3.38 -9.17 -13.70
CA GLU A 20 4.36 -8.59 -12.76
C GLU A 20 3.74 -7.54 -11.82
N SER A 21 2.71 -6.82 -12.27
CA SER A 21 2.06 -5.79 -11.46
C SER A 21 1.23 -6.42 -10.33
N GLN A 22 0.58 -7.53 -10.60
CA GLN A 22 -0.15 -8.33 -9.62
C GLN A 22 0.79 -8.96 -8.61
N ALA A 23 1.89 -9.55 -9.06
CA ALA A 23 2.91 -10.08 -8.16
C ALA A 23 3.51 -8.99 -7.28
N THR A 24 3.83 -7.82 -7.84
CA THR A 24 4.35 -6.69 -7.09
C THR A 24 3.36 -6.24 -6.00
N SER A 25 2.05 -6.21 -6.30
CA SER A 25 1.03 -5.84 -5.31
C SER A 25 0.97 -6.81 -4.11
N LEU A 26 1.20 -8.12 -4.36
CA LEU A 26 1.28 -9.15 -3.31
C LEU A 26 2.60 -9.09 -2.52
N LEU A 27 3.68 -8.61 -3.17
CA LEU A 27 5.02 -8.54 -2.59
C LEU A 27 5.29 -7.22 -1.88
N ASP A 28 4.54 -6.16 -2.20
CA ASP A 28 4.70 -4.81 -1.61
C ASP A 28 4.19 -4.73 -0.16
N GLU A 29 3.57 -5.79 0.35
CA GLU A 29 3.30 -5.88 1.78
C GLU A 29 4.60 -6.12 2.54
N LYS A 30 5.27 -5.01 2.80
CA LYS A 30 6.46 -5.00 3.63
C LYS A 30 6.13 -5.61 4.99
N THR A 31 6.91 -6.58 5.41
CA THR A 31 6.90 -7.17 6.76
C THR A 31 7.35 -6.17 7.83
N GLU A 32 7.63 -4.94 7.42
CA GLU A 32 8.09 -3.84 8.27
C GLU A 32 6.94 -3.29 9.11
N SER A 33 7.13 -3.26 10.41
CA SER A 33 6.17 -2.71 11.38
C SER A 33 6.91 -2.05 12.52
N ALA A 34 6.22 -1.20 13.30
CA ALA A 34 6.79 -0.64 14.52
C ALA A 34 7.31 -1.75 15.45
N ASN A 35 6.68 -2.91 15.48
CA ASN A 35 7.10 -4.06 16.28
C ASN A 35 8.42 -4.68 15.77
N SER A 36 8.66 -4.71 14.47
CA SER A 36 9.91 -5.25 13.92
C SER A 36 11.14 -4.44 14.36
N LEU A 37 10.96 -3.16 14.66
CA LEU A 37 12.04 -2.27 15.15
C LEU A 37 12.46 -2.57 16.59
N PHE A 38 11.55 -3.12 17.40
CA PHE A 38 11.74 -3.30 18.83
C PHE A 38 11.69 -4.78 19.26
N SER A 39 11.86 -5.72 18.35
CA SER A 39 11.67 -7.15 18.54
C SER A 39 12.47 -7.77 19.71
N ASN A 40 13.49 -7.08 20.22
CA ASN A 40 14.32 -7.51 21.34
C ASN A 40 13.96 -6.82 22.68
N GLN A 41 12.91 -6.02 22.74
CA GLN A 41 12.51 -5.32 23.97
C GLN A 41 11.24 -5.94 24.57
N VAL A 42 11.20 -6.06 25.89
CA VAL A 42 10.05 -6.58 26.64
C VAL A 42 8.84 -5.63 26.58
N SER A 43 9.11 -4.34 26.40
CA SER A 43 8.10 -3.28 26.23
C SER A 43 8.69 -2.23 25.29
N ARG A 44 8.05 -2.02 24.15
CA ARG A 44 8.50 -1.04 23.18
C ARG A 44 7.80 0.32 23.38
N PRO A 45 8.43 1.42 22.94
CA PRO A 45 7.79 2.72 22.95
C PRO A 45 6.68 2.82 21.89
N LEU A 46 5.70 3.68 22.16
CA LEU A 46 4.70 4.11 21.19
C LEU A 46 5.33 5.08 20.18
N VAL A 47 5.15 4.81 18.91
CA VAL A 47 5.66 5.67 17.82
C VAL A 47 4.55 6.60 17.34
N VAL A 48 4.71 7.90 17.56
CA VAL A 48 3.74 8.94 17.23
C VAL A 48 4.32 9.89 16.19
N ALA A 49 3.67 10.02 15.04
CA ALA A 49 4.13 10.93 14.00
C ALA A 49 3.16 12.08 13.75
N PHE A 50 3.72 13.27 13.51
CA PHE A 50 2.98 14.48 13.14
C PHE A 50 3.00 14.64 11.63
N LEU A 51 1.81 14.63 11.04
CA LEU A 51 1.58 14.74 9.61
C LEU A 51 0.73 15.98 9.32
N GLY A 52 0.96 16.66 8.23
CA GLY A 52 0.17 17.82 7.80
C GLY A 52 0.90 18.68 6.79
N GLY A 53 0.20 19.66 6.25
CA GLY A 53 0.72 20.57 5.23
C GLY A 53 1.74 21.58 5.75
N THR A 54 2.30 22.33 4.80
CA THR A 54 3.25 23.41 5.08
C THR A 54 2.59 24.52 5.89
N GLY A 55 3.23 24.93 6.99
CA GLY A 55 2.81 26.10 7.76
C GLY A 55 1.61 25.88 8.70
N VAL A 56 1.10 24.66 8.85
CA VAL A 56 0.05 24.35 9.85
C VAL A 56 0.59 24.29 11.29
N GLY A 57 1.91 24.36 11.49
CA GLY A 57 2.54 24.43 12.78
C GLY A 57 2.86 23.09 13.42
N LYS A 58 3.11 22.02 12.64
CA LYS A 58 3.54 20.70 13.15
C LYS A 58 4.71 20.77 14.11
N SER A 59 5.84 21.33 13.66
CA SER A 59 7.07 21.46 14.44
C SER A 59 6.87 22.34 15.69
N SER A 60 6.07 23.38 15.60
CA SER A 60 5.72 24.22 16.77
C SER A 60 4.90 23.45 17.79
N LEU A 61 3.91 22.68 17.32
CA LEU A 61 3.08 21.82 18.16
C LEU A 61 3.91 20.73 18.84
N LEU A 62 4.79 20.06 18.08
CA LEU A 62 5.71 19.07 18.62
C LEU A 62 6.63 19.68 19.70
N ASN A 63 7.25 20.83 19.43
CA ASN A 63 8.11 21.51 20.38
C ASN A 63 7.36 21.87 21.68
N LYS A 64 6.09 22.28 21.57
CA LYS A 64 5.26 22.60 22.74
C LYS A 64 4.92 21.35 23.55
N LEU A 65 4.59 20.23 22.87
CA LEU A 65 4.29 18.93 23.52
C LEU A 65 5.54 18.32 24.17
N ALA A 66 6.68 18.47 23.55
CA ALA A 66 7.96 17.98 24.07
C ALA A 66 8.57 18.87 25.15
N GLY A 67 8.03 20.06 25.39
CA GLY A 67 8.59 21.03 26.34
C GLY A 67 9.94 21.64 25.97
N GLN A 68 10.44 21.37 24.77
CA GLN A 68 11.76 21.80 24.27
C GLN A 68 11.69 22.16 22.78
N ALA A 69 12.59 23.04 22.33
CA ALA A 69 12.76 23.37 20.92
C ALA A 69 13.60 22.28 20.21
N ILE A 70 12.93 21.27 19.65
CA ILE A 70 13.55 20.12 19.02
C ILE A 70 13.51 20.22 17.50
N ALA A 71 12.31 20.48 16.97
CA ALA A 71 12.07 20.62 15.55
C ALA A 71 12.31 22.07 15.14
N THR A 72 12.85 22.29 13.95
CA THR A 72 13.09 23.62 13.41
C THR A 72 11.75 24.26 13.04
N ALA A 73 11.23 25.10 13.93
CA ALA A 73 10.09 25.97 13.63
C ALA A 73 10.61 27.22 12.91
N GLY A 74 10.22 27.43 11.66
CA GLY A 74 10.67 28.57 10.87
C GLY A 74 9.56 29.16 10.02
N ILE A 75 9.69 30.47 9.70
CA ILE A 75 8.78 31.21 8.81
C ILE A 75 9.18 31.00 7.34
N GLU A 76 10.43 30.64 7.07
CA GLU A 76 10.94 30.39 5.72
C GLU A 76 10.49 29.01 5.18
N ARG A 77 9.86 28.98 4.03
CA ARG A 77 9.32 27.78 3.37
C ARG A 77 10.30 27.23 2.33
N PRO A 78 10.48 25.88 2.22
CA PRO A 78 9.93 24.80 3.04
C PRO A 78 10.79 24.55 4.29
N THR A 79 10.13 24.44 5.45
CA THR A 79 10.79 24.40 6.77
C THR A 79 11.27 23.02 7.19
N SER A 80 10.62 21.94 6.72
CA SER A 80 10.95 20.57 7.11
C SER A 80 11.21 19.72 5.88
N ARG A 81 12.48 19.49 5.56
CA ARG A 81 12.91 18.57 4.47
C ARG A 81 13.36 17.20 4.99
N GLU A 82 13.54 17.07 6.28
CA GLU A 82 14.10 15.90 6.95
C GLU A 82 13.16 15.44 8.05
N VAL A 83 13.07 14.13 8.25
CA VAL A 83 12.38 13.54 9.39
C VAL A 83 13.16 13.88 10.66
N THR A 84 12.48 14.38 11.68
CA THR A 84 13.08 14.57 13.01
C THR A 84 12.48 13.56 13.98
N LEU A 85 13.32 12.70 14.54
CA LEU A 85 12.95 11.72 15.54
C LEU A 85 13.38 12.22 16.92
N PHE A 86 12.47 12.20 17.87
CA PHE A 86 12.69 12.67 19.21
C PHE A 86 12.29 11.60 20.22
N HIS A 87 13.22 11.20 21.09
CA HIS A 87 13.03 10.10 22.03
C HIS A 87 13.64 10.39 23.38
N HIS A 88 13.23 9.64 24.40
CA HIS A 88 13.84 9.72 25.73
C HIS A 88 15.27 9.15 25.71
N GLN A 89 16.17 9.75 26.48
CA GLN A 89 17.58 9.36 26.57
C GLN A 89 17.82 7.91 27.06
N SER A 90 16.86 7.30 27.74
CA SER A 90 16.94 5.89 28.17
C SER A 90 16.82 4.89 27.03
N LEU A 91 16.27 5.31 25.87
CA LEU A 91 16.12 4.46 24.70
C LEU A 91 17.41 4.40 23.90
N SER A 92 17.95 3.20 23.72
CA SER A 92 19.11 2.99 22.87
C SER A 92 18.68 2.79 21.40
N LEU A 93 18.93 3.78 20.56
CA LEU A 93 18.62 3.73 19.13
C LEU A 93 19.64 2.94 18.29
N ASN A 94 20.77 2.49 18.88
CA ASN A 94 21.86 1.85 18.13
C ASN A 94 21.42 0.58 17.38
N GLN A 95 20.32 -0.04 17.79
CA GLN A 95 19.70 -1.18 17.08
C GLN A 95 18.68 -0.76 16.04
N LEU A 96 18.10 0.44 16.19
CA LEU A 96 17.08 0.99 15.32
C LEU A 96 17.68 1.62 14.05
N GLU A 97 18.86 2.22 14.17
CA GLU A 97 19.52 2.94 13.07
C GLU A 97 19.77 2.09 11.83
N GLN A 98 19.90 0.77 11.96
CA GLN A 98 20.11 -0.12 10.82
C GLN A 98 18.81 -0.53 10.09
N GLN A 99 17.66 -0.34 10.70
CA GLN A 99 16.35 -0.79 10.18
C GLN A 99 15.47 0.37 9.67
N PHE A 100 15.71 1.58 10.12
CA PHE A 100 14.98 2.76 9.63
C PHE A 100 15.39 3.16 8.21
N PRO A 101 14.55 3.80 7.42
CA PRO A 101 14.91 4.41 6.14
C PRO A 101 15.76 5.69 6.36
N LEU A 102 17.01 5.50 6.79
CA LEU A 102 17.83 6.47 7.53
C LEU A 102 18.64 7.46 6.70
N GLN A 103 18.37 7.65 5.43
CA GLN A 103 19.32 8.45 4.64
C GLN A 103 19.41 9.94 5.03
N GLN A 104 18.47 10.47 5.82
CA GLN A 104 18.49 11.87 6.34
C GLN A 104 17.54 12.02 7.54
N ILE A 105 17.95 11.59 8.73
CA ILE A 105 17.18 11.78 9.96
C ILE A 105 17.93 12.70 10.91
N LYS A 106 17.21 13.62 11.53
CA LYS A 106 17.66 14.30 12.72
C LYS A 106 17.17 13.57 13.96
N VAL A 107 18.08 13.21 14.84
CA VAL A 107 17.74 12.59 16.12
C VAL A 107 17.98 13.59 17.23
N ALA A 108 16.99 13.79 18.09
CA ALA A 108 17.09 14.59 19.29
C ALA A 108 16.61 13.79 20.51
N GLN A 109 17.15 14.09 21.68
CA GLN A 109 16.86 13.39 22.92
C GLN A 109 16.25 14.32 23.95
N HIS A 110 15.42 13.76 24.84
CA HIS A 110 14.88 14.44 26.02
C HIS A 110 15.06 13.60 27.28
N SER A 111 14.87 14.25 28.42
CA SER A 111 14.94 13.63 29.75
C SER A 111 13.59 13.63 30.47
N GLU A 112 12.50 13.97 29.76
CA GLU A 112 11.17 14.07 30.37
C GLU A 112 10.58 12.68 30.62
N SER A 113 10.47 12.30 31.90
CA SER A 113 10.05 10.95 32.32
C SER A 113 8.60 10.62 31.96
N THR A 114 7.72 11.61 31.84
CA THR A 114 6.32 11.42 31.45
C THR A 114 6.16 10.95 30.01
N ASN A 115 7.18 11.19 29.16
CA ASN A 115 7.22 10.84 27.76
C ASN A 115 8.25 9.73 27.44
N GLU A 116 8.75 9.02 28.47
CA GLU A 116 9.79 8.00 28.32
C GLU A 116 9.43 6.89 27.33
N LYS A 117 8.15 6.51 27.30
CA LYS A 117 7.62 5.44 26.42
C LYS A 117 7.09 5.96 25.09
N ILE A 118 7.44 7.17 24.66
CA ILE A 118 6.94 7.76 23.43
C ILE A 118 8.12 8.19 22.55
N ILE A 119 8.08 7.78 21.27
CA ILE A 119 8.92 8.33 20.23
C ILE A 119 8.07 9.29 19.40
N TRP A 120 8.54 10.52 19.26
CA TRP A 120 7.89 11.55 18.46
C TRP A 120 8.60 11.70 17.14
N ILE A 121 7.83 11.81 16.06
CA ILE A 121 8.39 11.98 14.72
C ILE A 121 7.74 13.21 14.07
N ASP A 122 8.56 14.21 13.72
CA ASP A 122 8.14 15.31 12.86
C ASP A 122 8.36 14.93 11.40
N MET A 123 7.25 14.77 10.66
CA MET A 123 7.29 14.40 9.26
C MET A 123 7.45 15.62 8.36
N PRO A 124 8.14 15.50 7.23
CA PRO A 124 8.21 16.57 6.23
C PRO A 124 6.83 16.95 5.71
N ASP A 125 6.73 18.18 5.20
CA ASP A 125 5.49 18.72 4.66
C ASP A 125 4.97 17.89 3.47
N PHE A 126 3.80 17.32 3.62
CA PHE A 126 3.22 16.40 2.64
C PHE A 126 2.64 17.10 1.40
N ASP A 127 2.19 18.35 1.54
CA ASP A 127 1.63 19.19 0.47
C ASP A 127 2.70 19.87 -0.38
N SER A 128 3.99 19.68 -0.04
CA SER A 128 5.08 20.25 -0.82
C SER A 128 5.06 19.70 -2.26
N THR A 129 5.52 20.51 -3.21
CA THR A 129 5.65 20.10 -4.61
C THR A 129 6.74 19.05 -4.83
N GLU A 130 7.50 18.71 -3.77
CA GLU A 130 8.56 17.72 -3.82
C GLU A 130 8.00 16.30 -3.61
N GLU A 131 7.95 15.50 -4.68
CA GLU A 131 7.57 14.08 -4.62
C GLU A 131 8.41 13.27 -3.63
N LYS A 132 9.63 13.74 -3.35
CA LYS A 132 10.53 13.13 -2.36
C LYS A 132 9.94 13.13 -0.95
N ASN A 133 9.26 14.20 -0.54
CA ASN A 133 8.64 14.27 0.78
C ASN A 133 7.51 13.25 0.93
N LYS A 134 6.72 13.07 -0.12
CA LYS A 134 5.69 12.03 -0.16
C LYS A 134 6.28 10.64 -0.03
N ALA A 135 7.34 10.35 -0.78
CA ALA A 135 8.03 9.06 -0.71
C ALA A 135 8.59 8.78 0.70
N ILE A 136 9.17 9.79 1.35
CA ILE A 136 9.66 9.68 2.73
C ILE A 136 8.51 9.34 3.68
N VAL A 137 7.39 10.07 3.62
CA VAL A 137 6.23 9.79 4.47
C VAL A 137 5.75 8.36 4.27
N MET A 138 5.58 7.90 3.02
CA MET A 138 5.13 6.54 2.71
C MET A 138 6.10 5.46 3.22
N GLN A 139 7.41 5.72 3.23
CA GLN A 139 8.40 4.81 3.78
C GLN A 139 8.31 4.68 5.30
N TRP A 140 7.89 5.75 5.99
CA TRP A 140 7.80 5.78 7.44
C TRP A 140 6.48 5.26 8.01
N LEU A 141 5.39 5.33 7.24
CA LEU A 141 4.06 4.91 7.68
C LEU A 141 4.02 3.53 8.35
N PRO A 142 4.69 2.47 7.84
CA PRO A 142 4.65 1.15 8.46
C PRO A 142 5.19 1.11 9.90
N TYR A 143 6.03 2.07 10.28
CA TYR A 143 6.67 2.13 11.61
C TYR A 143 5.94 3.01 12.61
N ILE A 144 4.80 3.58 12.25
CA ILE A 144 4.05 4.54 13.05
C ILE A 144 2.82 3.86 13.65
N ASP A 145 2.63 3.99 14.97
CA ASP A 145 1.46 3.49 15.67
C ASP A 145 0.31 4.49 15.63
N VAL A 146 0.61 5.76 15.85
CA VAL A 146 -0.38 6.84 15.94
C VAL A 146 0.02 7.99 15.04
N LEU A 147 -0.89 8.40 14.17
CA LEU A 147 -0.73 9.58 13.33
C LEU A 147 -1.52 10.75 13.91
N VAL A 148 -0.81 11.84 14.22
CA VAL A 148 -1.42 13.12 14.58
C VAL A 148 -1.51 13.98 13.34
N TYR A 149 -2.70 14.07 12.75
CA TYR A 149 -2.93 14.91 11.58
C TYR A 149 -3.17 16.35 12.01
N VAL A 150 -2.21 17.21 11.67
CA VAL A 150 -2.21 18.63 12.05
C VAL A 150 -2.69 19.48 10.89
N VAL A 151 -3.74 20.24 11.12
CA VAL A 151 -4.31 21.20 10.17
C VAL A 151 -4.48 22.56 10.84
N SER A 152 -4.64 23.61 10.05
CA SER A 152 -5.04 24.93 10.55
C SER A 152 -6.43 25.32 10.02
N PRO A 153 -7.12 26.28 10.64
CA PRO A 153 -8.40 26.78 10.18
C PRO A 153 -8.39 27.28 8.73
N GLU A 154 -7.25 27.73 8.23
CA GLU A 154 -7.07 28.18 6.85
C GLU A 154 -6.83 27.03 5.85
N ARG A 155 -6.33 25.86 6.32
CA ARG A 155 -5.80 24.80 5.45
C ARG A 155 -6.35 23.38 5.69
N TYR A 156 -7.39 23.22 6.52
CA TYR A 156 -7.98 21.91 6.80
C TYR A 156 -8.65 21.26 5.57
N ARG A 157 -8.88 22.01 4.49
CA ARG A 157 -9.44 21.53 3.22
C ARG A 157 -8.39 21.20 2.16
N ASP A 158 -7.10 21.13 2.51
CA ASP A 158 -6.04 20.84 1.55
C ASP A 158 -6.21 19.44 0.94
N SER A 159 -6.41 19.39 -0.38
CA SER A 159 -6.79 18.17 -1.10
C SER A 159 -5.72 17.09 -1.13
N LYS A 160 -4.43 17.45 -1.11
CA LYS A 160 -3.33 16.48 -1.20
C LYS A 160 -3.15 15.69 0.10
N ALA A 161 -3.12 16.41 1.23
CA ALA A 161 -3.05 15.80 2.54
C ALA A 161 -4.31 14.97 2.83
N TRP A 162 -5.46 15.42 2.32
CA TRP A 162 -6.72 14.71 2.41
C TRP A 162 -6.72 13.37 1.64
N GLN A 163 -6.10 13.30 0.48
CA GLN A 163 -5.97 12.05 -0.29
C GLN A 163 -5.17 10.99 0.47
N LEU A 164 -4.09 11.37 1.15
CA LEU A 164 -3.33 10.44 1.99
C LEU A 164 -4.18 9.92 3.15
N LEU A 165 -4.92 10.82 3.82
CA LEU A 165 -5.81 10.45 4.91
C LEU A 165 -6.87 9.44 4.46
N LEU A 166 -7.42 9.59 3.27
CA LEU A 166 -8.37 8.65 2.68
C LEU A 166 -7.72 7.29 2.34
N SER A 167 -6.49 7.27 1.82
CA SER A 167 -5.81 6.02 1.46
C SER A 167 -5.33 5.22 2.68
N GLU A 168 -4.94 5.91 3.76
CA GLU A 168 -4.36 5.30 4.95
C GLU A 168 -5.30 5.31 6.17
N GLY A 169 -6.52 5.83 6.02
CA GLY A 169 -7.45 6.07 7.13
C GLY A 169 -7.81 4.83 7.94
N SER A 170 -7.85 3.65 7.31
CA SER A 170 -8.14 2.40 8.00
C SER A 170 -6.91 1.73 8.62
N ASN A 171 -5.70 2.11 8.20
CA ASN A 171 -4.47 1.38 8.53
C ASN A 171 -3.81 1.84 9.83
N HIS A 172 -4.11 3.05 10.31
CA HIS A 172 -3.46 3.65 11.48
C HIS A 172 -4.46 4.14 12.51
N ALA A 173 -3.99 4.35 13.74
CA ALA A 173 -4.72 5.12 14.74
C ALA A 173 -4.51 6.62 14.49
N TRP A 174 -5.60 7.37 14.37
CA TRP A 174 -5.56 8.79 14.04
C TRP A 174 -6.02 9.67 15.19
N LEU A 175 -5.27 10.74 15.42
CA LEU A 175 -5.67 11.89 16.21
C LEU A 175 -5.63 13.12 15.32
N PHE A 176 -6.54 14.06 15.52
CA PHE A 176 -6.67 15.24 14.70
C PHE A 176 -6.40 16.48 15.56
N ALA A 177 -5.46 17.32 15.13
CA ALA A 177 -5.16 18.60 15.79
C ALA A 177 -5.50 19.76 14.87
N LEU A 178 -6.55 20.51 15.22
CA LEU A 178 -6.88 21.78 14.58
C LEU A 178 -6.07 22.87 15.27
N ASN A 179 -4.84 23.06 14.77
CA ASN A 179 -3.84 23.94 15.34
C ASN A 179 -4.04 25.40 14.85
N GLN A 180 -3.41 26.35 15.52
CA GLN A 180 -3.64 27.79 15.30
C GLN A 180 -5.11 28.18 15.55
N TRP A 181 -5.71 27.55 16.56
CA TRP A 181 -7.12 27.78 16.90
C TRP A 181 -7.42 29.20 17.36
N ASP A 182 -6.42 29.94 17.79
CA ASP A 182 -6.47 31.38 18.04
C ASP A 182 -6.97 32.21 16.83
N LYS A 183 -6.96 31.63 15.64
CA LYS A 183 -7.47 32.18 14.39
C LYS A 183 -8.71 31.46 13.85
N GLY A 184 -9.20 30.47 14.61
CA GLY A 184 -10.25 29.58 14.17
C GLY A 184 -11.65 30.05 14.62
N GLU A 185 -12.65 29.55 13.94
CA GLU A 185 -14.06 29.74 14.25
C GLU A 185 -14.77 28.39 14.44
N THR A 186 -15.80 28.35 15.27
CA THR A 186 -16.58 27.14 15.53
C THR A 186 -17.15 26.51 14.26
N ALA A 187 -17.48 27.30 13.24
CA ALA A 187 -17.97 26.83 11.95
C ALA A 187 -16.92 25.97 11.22
N GLN A 188 -15.64 26.32 11.32
CA GLN A 188 -14.55 25.56 10.71
C GLN A 188 -14.31 24.22 11.41
N TYR A 189 -14.46 24.19 12.73
CA TYR A 189 -14.39 22.95 13.50
C TYR A 189 -15.51 21.97 13.11
N GLU A 190 -16.75 22.45 13.03
CA GLU A 190 -17.90 21.64 12.64
C GLU A 190 -17.79 21.14 11.19
N ASP A 191 -17.33 21.98 10.28
CA ASP A 191 -17.08 21.56 8.90
C ASP A 191 -15.96 20.51 8.80
N PHE A 192 -14.87 20.70 9.52
CA PHE A 192 -13.78 19.71 9.56
C PHE A 192 -14.25 18.36 10.11
N LYS A 193 -15.03 18.37 11.19
CA LYS A 193 -15.65 17.17 11.77
C LYS A 193 -16.56 16.46 10.76
N GLN A 194 -17.38 17.23 10.02
CA GLN A 194 -18.23 16.64 8.97
C GLN A 194 -17.43 16.03 7.81
N GLN A 195 -16.33 16.66 7.42
CA GLN A 195 -15.45 16.10 6.39
C GLN A 195 -14.79 14.80 6.83
N LEU A 196 -14.32 14.72 8.07
CA LEU A 196 -13.77 13.50 8.64
C LEU A 196 -14.82 12.37 8.68
N ALA A 197 -16.05 12.67 9.07
CA ALA A 197 -17.15 11.70 9.05
C ALA A 197 -17.44 11.19 7.63
N LYS A 198 -17.42 12.06 6.61
CA LYS A 198 -17.54 11.65 5.20
C LYS A 198 -16.38 10.79 4.72
N ALA A 199 -15.22 10.92 5.33
CA ALA A 199 -14.03 10.11 5.07
C ALA A 199 -13.99 8.81 5.89
N SER A 200 -15.12 8.40 6.46
CA SER A 200 -15.29 7.17 7.25
C SER A 200 -14.50 7.16 8.57
N PHE A 201 -14.23 8.33 9.13
CA PHE A 201 -13.77 8.44 10.51
C PHE A 201 -14.99 8.64 11.42
N ASP A 202 -15.46 7.56 12.03
CA ASP A 202 -16.55 7.62 12.98
C ASP A 202 -16.05 8.19 14.31
N GLU A 203 -16.71 9.24 14.81
CA GLU A 203 -16.37 9.94 16.07
C GLU A 203 -14.88 10.32 16.19
N PRO A 204 -14.32 11.10 15.25
CA PRO A 204 -12.91 11.44 15.26
C PRO A 204 -12.53 12.27 16.48
N LEU A 205 -11.39 11.93 17.11
CA LEU A 205 -10.83 12.70 18.21
C LEU A 205 -10.13 13.95 17.65
N ILE A 206 -10.80 15.09 17.74
CA ILE A 206 -10.31 16.38 17.24
C ILE A 206 -9.99 17.27 18.44
N TYR A 207 -8.77 17.80 18.48
CA TYR A 207 -8.28 18.70 19.50
C TYR A 207 -8.03 20.09 18.91
N LYS A 208 -8.60 21.12 19.53
CA LYS A 208 -8.31 22.51 19.24
C LYS A 208 -7.01 22.89 19.91
N THR A 209 -6.00 23.26 19.15
CA THR A 209 -4.66 23.56 19.72
C THR A 209 -4.15 24.91 19.27
N SER A 210 -3.44 25.61 20.14
CA SER A 210 -2.71 26.81 19.83
C SER A 210 -1.33 26.80 20.53
N CYS A 211 -0.32 27.24 19.81
CA CYS A 211 1.02 27.42 20.40
C CYS A 211 1.22 28.83 20.98
N VAL A 212 0.28 29.76 20.74
CA VAL A 212 0.36 31.17 21.09
C VAL A 212 -0.62 31.54 22.19
N ASP A 213 -1.87 31.09 22.07
CA ASP A 213 -2.95 31.39 23.00
C ASP A 213 -3.36 30.13 23.78
N GLU A 214 -3.64 30.29 25.07
CA GLU A 214 -4.09 29.20 25.95
C GLU A 214 -5.62 29.17 26.10
N SER A 215 -6.35 30.17 25.57
CA SER A 215 -7.80 30.18 25.55
C SER A 215 -8.33 29.07 24.61
N GLU A 216 -9.23 28.24 25.09
CA GLU A 216 -9.76 27.06 24.36
C GLU A 216 -8.70 26.09 23.84
N ASN A 217 -7.50 26.06 24.46
CA ASN A 217 -6.40 25.20 24.05
C ASN A 217 -6.50 23.80 24.68
N GLU A 218 -6.67 22.77 23.86
CA GLU A 218 -6.76 21.38 24.29
C GLU A 218 -5.44 20.60 24.14
N LEU A 219 -4.30 21.31 24.08
CA LEU A 219 -2.98 20.71 23.96
C LEU A 219 -2.68 19.70 25.07
N SER A 220 -3.05 20.02 26.31
CA SER A 220 -2.88 19.12 27.46
C SER A 220 -3.76 17.86 27.35
N LYS A 221 -4.95 17.97 26.78
CA LYS A 221 -5.81 16.81 26.52
C LYS A 221 -5.22 15.91 25.42
N LEU A 222 -4.71 16.50 24.33
CA LEU A 222 -4.00 15.76 23.29
C LEU A 222 -2.82 14.99 23.86
N LEU A 223 -1.97 15.66 24.67
CA LEU A 223 -0.84 15.00 25.32
C LEU A 223 -1.28 13.87 26.26
N ALA A 224 -2.28 14.11 27.11
CA ALA A 224 -2.82 13.09 28.00
C ALA A 224 -3.38 11.87 27.24
N THR A 225 -4.04 12.09 26.10
CA THR A 225 -4.51 11.00 25.24
C THR A 225 -3.34 10.20 24.68
N ILE A 226 -2.31 10.85 24.13
CA ILE A 226 -1.14 10.15 23.62
C ILE A 226 -0.42 9.35 24.73
N GLN A 227 -0.26 9.95 25.92
CA GLN A 227 0.34 9.27 27.09
C GLN A 227 -0.50 8.07 27.53
N SER A 228 -1.83 8.15 27.46
CA SER A 228 -2.71 7.03 27.77
C SER A 228 -2.61 5.88 26.77
N LEU A 229 -2.26 6.17 25.52
CA LEU A 229 -2.00 5.16 24.49
C LEU A 229 -0.62 4.49 24.65
N ALA A 230 0.33 5.13 25.34
CA ALA A 230 1.68 4.63 25.54
C ALA A 230 1.79 3.56 26.65
N ASN A 231 0.72 2.83 26.94
CA ASN A 231 0.74 1.69 27.84
C ASN A 231 0.86 0.37 27.06
N ASP A 232 1.46 -0.64 27.71
CA ASP A 232 1.79 -1.90 27.06
C ASP A 232 0.55 -2.62 26.48
N ASN A 233 -0.58 -2.61 27.18
CA ASN A 233 -1.82 -3.24 26.72
C ASN A 233 -2.38 -2.57 25.44
N THR A 234 -2.31 -1.25 25.37
CA THR A 234 -2.80 -0.52 24.19
C THR A 234 -1.87 -0.73 23.00
N ILE A 235 -0.55 -0.74 23.22
CA ILE A 235 0.44 -1.03 22.18
C ILE A 235 0.20 -2.43 21.62
N GLU A 236 0.00 -3.43 22.46
CA GLU A 236 -0.33 -4.80 22.03
C GLU A 236 -1.63 -4.85 21.20
N GLN A 237 -2.66 -4.11 21.61
CA GLN A 237 -3.92 -4.03 20.85
C GLN A 237 -3.74 -3.36 19.48
N LEU A 238 -2.91 -2.31 19.39
CA LEU A 238 -2.58 -1.66 18.14
C LEU A 238 -1.83 -2.61 17.20
N GLU A 239 -0.89 -3.39 17.72
CA GLU A 239 -0.16 -4.41 16.97
C GLU A 239 -1.08 -5.51 16.43
N GLN A 240 -1.97 -6.03 17.27
CA GLN A 240 -2.93 -7.06 16.85
C GLN A 240 -3.87 -6.53 15.78
N ARG A 241 -4.31 -5.27 15.89
CA ARG A 241 -5.14 -4.61 14.88
C ARG A 241 -4.38 -4.48 13.55
N ASP A 242 -3.16 -3.97 13.58
CA ASP A 242 -2.31 -3.81 12.39
C ASP A 242 -2.07 -5.17 11.70
N LEU A 243 -1.69 -6.19 12.46
CA LEU A 243 -1.51 -7.54 11.95
C LEU A 243 -2.78 -8.10 11.29
N LYS A 244 -3.93 -7.88 11.92
CA LYS A 244 -5.22 -8.31 11.37
C LYS A 244 -5.53 -7.60 10.05
N GLN A 245 -5.36 -6.29 9.99
CA GLN A 245 -5.62 -5.49 8.78
C GLN A 245 -4.71 -5.91 7.62
N ARG A 246 -3.42 -6.12 7.88
CA ARG A 246 -2.47 -6.63 6.88
C ARG A 246 -2.87 -8.00 6.37
N LYS A 247 -3.28 -8.90 7.27
CA LYS A 247 -3.78 -10.21 6.89
C LYS A 247 -5.03 -10.13 6.01
N ASP A 248 -6.00 -9.29 6.39
CA ASP A 248 -7.25 -9.12 5.65
C ASP A 248 -6.99 -8.52 4.26
N LYS A 249 -6.08 -7.54 4.15
CA LYS A 249 -5.65 -6.94 2.88
C LYS A 249 -4.97 -7.97 1.99
N LEU A 250 -3.99 -8.72 2.51
CA LEU A 250 -3.29 -9.76 1.77
C LEU A 250 -4.26 -10.86 1.31
N GLN A 251 -5.21 -11.24 2.16
CA GLN A 251 -6.26 -12.19 1.80
C GLN A 251 -7.15 -11.67 0.66
N SER A 252 -7.53 -10.40 0.70
CA SER A 252 -8.30 -9.75 -0.38
C SER A 252 -7.52 -9.76 -1.70
N GLN A 253 -6.24 -9.40 -1.67
CA GLN A 253 -5.38 -9.41 -2.86
C GLN A 253 -5.23 -10.83 -3.45
N CYS A 254 -5.00 -11.83 -2.58
CA CYS A 254 -4.96 -13.23 -3.03
C CYS A 254 -6.29 -13.69 -3.66
N LEU A 255 -7.42 -13.31 -3.07
CA LEU A 255 -8.74 -13.64 -3.63
C LEU A 255 -8.95 -12.99 -5.01
N THR A 256 -8.54 -11.73 -5.17
CA THR A 256 -8.60 -11.04 -6.47
C THR A 256 -7.77 -11.78 -7.52
N CYS A 257 -6.55 -12.21 -7.18
CA CYS A 257 -5.72 -13.01 -8.09
C CYS A 257 -6.38 -14.36 -8.44
N LEU A 258 -6.97 -15.03 -7.44
CA LEU A 258 -7.68 -16.31 -7.67
C LEU A 258 -8.90 -16.15 -8.55
N GLU A 259 -9.67 -15.08 -8.40
CA GLU A 259 -10.82 -14.77 -9.25
C GLU A 259 -10.41 -14.54 -10.72
N GLN A 260 -9.28 -13.89 -10.94
CA GLN A 260 -8.72 -13.65 -12.28
C GLN A 260 -8.20 -14.94 -12.93
N LEU A 261 -7.61 -15.84 -12.13
CA LEU A 261 -7.20 -17.18 -12.62
C LEU A 261 -8.38 -18.09 -13.00
N GLY A 262 -9.58 -17.71 -12.60
CA GLY A 262 -10.78 -18.52 -12.80
C GLY A 262 -10.95 -19.62 -11.75
N ASN A 263 -12.11 -20.26 -11.80
CA ASN A 263 -12.41 -21.36 -10.89
C ASN A 263 -12.28 -22.71 -11.60
N GLU A 264 -12.16 -23.79 -10.83
CA GLU A 264 -12.05 -25.18 -11.32
C GLU A 264 -13.15 -25.56 -12.31
N ARG A 265 -14.37 -25.01 -12.15
CA ARG A 265 -15.48 -25.23 -13.06
C ARG A 265 -15.25 -24.66 -14.46
N ILE A 266 -14.70 -23.44 -14.52
CA ILE A 266 -14.37 -22.77 -15.79
C ILE A 266 -13.26 -23.55 -16.49
N LEU A 267 -12.20 -23.91 -15.77
CA LEU A 267 -11.09 -24.70 -16.30
C LEU A 267 -11.54 -26.07 -16.78
N SER A 268 -12.37 -26.75 -16.00
CA SER A 268 -12.95 -28.03 -16.40
C SER A 268 -13.87 -27.91 -17.63
N GLY A 269 -14.64 -26.81 -17.69
CA GLY A 269 -15.48 -26.49 -18.86
C GLY A 269 -14.65 -26.26 -20.13
N LEU A 270 -13.56 -25.48 -20.01
CA LEU A 270 -12.62 -25.23 -21.10
C LEU A 270 -11.96 -26.51 -21.60
N LEU A 271 -11.51 -27.39 -20.67
CA LEU A 271 -10.91 -28.69 -21.04
C LEU A 271 -11.89 -29.58 -21.80
N VAL A 272 -13.18 -29.64 -21.38
CA VAL A 272 -14.22 -30.40 -22.08
C VAL A 272 -14.49 -29.79 -23.46
N HIS A 273 -14.65 -28.47 -23.54
CA HIS A 273 -14.87 -27.77 -24.81
C HIS A 273 -13.69 -27.95 -25.77
N HIS A 274 -12.47 -27.78 -25.29
CA HIS A 274 -11.26 -28.06 -26.06
C HIS A 274 -11.24 -29.49 -26.60
N GLY A 275 -11.54 -30.48 -25.75
CA GLY A 275 -11.59 -31.89 -26.16
C GLY A 275 -12.62 -32.16 -27.28
N GLN A 276 -13.80 -31.56 -27.17
CA GLN A 276 -14.85 -31.67 -28.18
C GLN A 276 -14.49 -30.98 -29.50
N ALA A 277 -13.99 -29.75 -29.43
CA ALA A 277 -13.55 -28.99 -30.60
C ALA A 277 -12.38 -29.68 -31.31
N TRP A 278 -11.41 -30.21 -30.54
CA TRP A 278 -10.30 -30.98 -31.12
C TRP A 278 -10.78 -32.24 -31.82
N GLN A 279 -11.69 -33.00 -31.20
CA GLN A 279 -12.21 -34.23 -31.78
C GLN A 279 -12.94 -33.98 -33.12
N GLN A 280 -13.73 -32.91 -33.22
CA GLN A 280 -14.37 -32.49 -34.46
C GLN A 280 -13.34 -32.07 -35.51
N THR A 281 -12.34 -31.32 -35.15
CA THR A 281 -11.28 -30.87 -36.06
C THR A 281 -10.42 -32.04 -36.54
N GLU A 282 -10.10 -33.00 -35.69
CA GLU A 282 -9.38 -34.23 -36.02
C GLU A 282 -10.14 -35.05 -37.03
N GLU A 283 -11.49 -35.20 -36.89
CA GLU A 283 -12.30 -35.90 -37.83
C GLU A 283 -12.32 -35.23 -39.21
N ILE A 284 -12.47 -33.89 -39.24
CA ILE A 284 -12.43 -33.11 -40.49
C ILE A 284 -11.08 -33.22 -41.18
N LEU A 285 -9.98 -33.07 -40.41
CA LEU A 285 -8.62 -33.23 -40.93
C LEU A 285 -8.38 -34.64 -41.44
N GLY A 286 -8.88 -35.70 -40.73
CA GLY A 286 -8.78 -37.08 -41.12
C GLY A 286 -9.52 -37.36 -42.45
N GLN A 287 -10.69 -36.79 -42.67
CA GLN A 287 -11.40 -36.85 -43.95
C GLN A 287 -10.63 -36.13 -45.06
N GLY A 288 -10.01 -34.96 -44.76
CA GLY A 288 -9.17 -34.20 -45.68
C GLY A 288 -7.92 -34.96 -46.16
N PHE A 289 -7.31 -35.78 -45.29
CA PHE A 289 -6.16 -36.63 -45.64
C PHE A 289 -6.48 -37.68 -46.70
N ASN A 290 -7.73 -38.13 -46.80
CA ASN A 290 -8.10 -39.10 -47.80
C ASN A 290 -7.87 -38.62 -49.23
N TRP A 291 -8.02 -37.32 -49.50
CA TRP A 291 -7.85 -36.76 -50.83
C TRP A 291 -6.37 -36.74 -51.31
N PRO A 292 -5.39 -36.19 -50.56
CA PRO A 292 -3.98 -36.24 -50.93
C PRO A 292 -3.42 -37.67 -51.02
N ILE A 293 -3.90 -38.59 -50.17
CA ILE A 293 -3.51 -40.00 -50.24
C ILE A 293 -3.99 -40.62 -51.52
N LYS A 294 -5.27 -40.41 -51.91
CA LYS A 294 -5.82 -40.89 -53.20
C LYS A 294 -5.05 -40.27 -54.39
N GLN A 295 -4.73 -39.00 -54.35
CA GLN A 295 -3.94 -38.31 -55.38
C GLN A 295 -2.50 -38.88 -55.47
N ALA A 296 -1.89 -39.15 -54.35
CA ALA A 296 -0.56 -39.79 -54.33
C ALA A 296 -0.63 -41.19 -54.91
N ALA A 297 -1.61 -42.00 -54.52
CA ALA A 297 -1.81 -43.34 -55.03
C ALA A 297 -2.07 -43.36 -56.55
N MET A 298 -2.88 -42.43 -57.06
CA MET A 298 -3.10 -42.30 -58.52
C MET A 298 -1.84 -41.92 -59.28
N ARG A 299 -0.96 -41.12 -58.71
CA ARG A 299 0.34 -40.73 -59.31
C ARG A 299 1.31 -41.87 -59.32
N TYR A 300 1.35 -42.69 -58.30
CA TYR A 300 2.16 -43.89 -58.26
C TYR A 300 1.67 -45.00 -59.17
N SER A 301 0.39 -45.02 -59.49
CA SER A 301 -0.21 -45.99 -60.41
C SER A 301 -0.13 -45.59 -61.90
N SER A 302 0.05 -44.31 -62.21
CA SER A 302 0.26 -43.80 -63.55
C SER A 302 1.78 -43.62 -63.87
N VAL A 303 2.38 -44.63 -64.48
CA VAL A 303 3.76 -44.56 -64.98
C VAL A 303 3.77 -43.62 -66.20
N GLY A 304 4.20 -42.37 -65.99
CA GLY A 304 4.49 -41.41 -67.06
C GLY A 304 4.00 -39.99 -66.79
N THR A 305 4.95 -39.11 -66.70
CA THR A 305 4.89 -37.63 -66.64
C THR A 305 4.46 -36.98 -65.34
N VAL A 306 5.48 -36.57 -64.60
CA VAL A 306 5.42 -35.81 -63.35
C VAL A 306 5.24 -34.31 -63.67
N GLN A 307 4.05 -33.76 -63.34
CA GLN A 307 3.95 -32.32 -63.02
C GLN A 307 4.07 -32.12 -61.51
N LYS A 308 5.07 -31.31 -61.12
CA LYS A 308 5.44 -31.07 -59.76
C LYS A 308 4.48 -30.11 -59.04
N ASN A 309 4.06 -30.46 -57.86
CA ASN A 309 3.82 -29.63 -56.67
C ASN A 309 2.51 -28.81 -56.45
N GLN A 310 1.57 -28.65 -57.33
CA GLN A 310 0.35 -27.85 -57.10
C GLN A 310 -0.72 -28.43 -56.14
N PRO A 311 -0.93 -29.76 -56.04
CA PRO A 311 -2.01 -30.25 -55.15
C PRO A 311 -1.74 -30.27 -53.70
N LEU A 312 -0.47 -30.24 -53.28
CA LEU A 312 -0.13 -30.25 -51.82
C LEU A 312 -0.28 -28.87 -51.20
N THR A 313 0.01 -27.79 -51.92
CA THR A 313 -0.14 -26.42 -51.44
C THR A 313 -1.60 -26.08 -51.13
N LEU A 314 -2.56 -26.46 -51.97
CA LEU A 314 -3.98 -26.26 -51.71
C LEU A 314 -4.51 -27.04 -50.49
N TRP A 315 -3.93 -28.21 -50.24
CA TRP A 315 -4.29 -28.98 -49.05
C TRP A 315 -3.66 -28.37 -47.78
N ASP A 316 -2.43 -27.87 -47.84
CA ASP A 316 -1.79 -27.18 -46.75
C ASP A 316 -2.55 -25.91 -46.34
N GLU A 317 -2.99 -25.11 -47.30
CA GLU A 317 -3.84 -23.93 -47.06
C GLU A 317 -5.20 -24.31 -46.43
N TRP A 318 -5.82 -25.38 -46.91
CA TRP A 318 -7.07 -25.88 -46.32
C TRP A 318 -6.88 -26.40 -44.91
N ALA A 319 -5.83 -27.17 -44.61
CA ALA A 319 -5.53 -27.67 -43.29
C ALA A 319 -5.20 -26.54 -42.32
N GLN A 320 -4.42 -25.55 -42.77
CA GLN A 320 -4.12 -24.36 -42.01
C GLN A 320 -5.40 -23.58 -41.63
N SER A 321 -6.31 -23.39 -42.60
CA SER A 321 -7.60 -22.75 -42.35
C SER A 321 -8.43 -23.50 -41.29
N ARG A 322 -8.49 -24.82 -41.37
CA ARG A 322 -9.25 -25.63 -40.37
C ARG A 322 -8.62 -25.56 -38.99
N PHE A 323 -7.30 -25.45 -38.91
CA PHE A 323 -6.60 -25.28 -37.65
C PHE A 323 -6.79 -23.88 -37.06
N ASN A 324 -6.85 -22.87 -37.91
CA ASN A 324 -7.18 -21.52 -37.47
C ASN A 324 -8.63 -21.42 -36.96
N ASP A 325 -9.60 -22.01 -37.69
CA ASP A 325 -10.98 -22.08 -37.24
C ASP A 325 -11.08 -22.72 -35.85
N TYR A 326 -10.31 -23.78 -35.59
CA TYR A 326 -10.24 -24.43 -34.27
C TYR A 326 -9.68 -23.50 -33.18
N LEU A 327 -8.63 -22.70 -33.51
CA LEU A 327 -8.05 -21.76 -32.57
C LEU A 327 -9.00 -20.59 -32.27
N ASP A 328 -9.80 -20.18 -33.26
CA ASP A 328 -10.78 -19.09 -33.09
C ASP A 328 -12.00 -19.53 -32.27
N ASP A 329 -12.32 -20.85 -32.26
CA ASP A 329 -13.41 -21.44 -31.48
C ASP A 329 -12.99 -21.75 -30.00
N LEU A 330 -11.72 -21.66 -29.65
CA LEU A 330 -11.19 -21.82 -28.28
C LEU A 330 -11.25 -20.54 -27.46
#